data_db6d1820d8b34a5b8190d5ab020c1694
#
_entry.id   db6d1820d8b34a5b8190d5ab020c1694
#
_cell.length_a   1.000
_cell.length_b   1.000
_cell.length_c   1.000
_cell.angle_alpha   90.00
_cell.angle_beta   90.00
_cell.angle_gamma   90.00
#
_symmetry.space_group_name_H-M   'P 1'
#
loop_
_entity.id
_entity.type
_entity.pdbx_description
1 polymer ?
#
loop_
_entity_poly.entity_id
_entity_poly.type
_entity_poly.pdbx_seq_one_letter_code
_entity_poly.pdbx_strand_id
1 'polypeptide(L)'
;MFFKICVQFIGFIGAAFGFIAYQNNNHKKIMLFKTASELTFALQFVLLRAYTGVAMNLIGCARNLVFADRVKKGKSTAAGIAVFSLMMAAAGALTWVGPVSLLAILGKIASTLAYGMKRPKLVRLLTLPSSALWIVYDAICLSAA
;
A
#
# COMPACT_ATOMS: atom_id res chain seq x y z
N MET A 1 -13.25 -2.88 24.19
CA MET A 1 -11.79 -2.94 24.50
C MET A 1 -11.10 -4.07 23.73
N PHE A 2 -11.54 -5.30 23.89
CA PHE A 2 -10.98 -6.47 23.18
C PHE A 2 -10.95 -6.32 21.65
N PHE A 3 -12.05 -5.87 21.04
CA PHE A 3 -12.12 -5.63 19.59
C PHE A 3 -11.05 -4.67 19.09
N LYS A 4 -10.82 -3.56 19.79
CA LYS A 4 -9.77 -2.59 19.40
C LYS A 4 -8.38 -3.23 19.45
N ILE A 5 -8.10 -4.04 20.46
CA ILE A 5 -6.82 -4.76 20.59
C ILE A 5 -6.61 -5.72 19.42
N CYS A 6 -7.64 -6.49 19.04
CA CYS A 6 -7.59 -7.40 17.90
C CYS A 6 -7.33 -6.64 16.58
N VAL A 7 -8.00 -5.53 16.37
CA VAL A 7 -7.81 -4.70 15.16
C VAL A 7 -6.39 -4.14 15.10
N GLN A 8 -5.85 -3.67 16.22
CA GLN A 8 -4.48 -3.18 16.28
C GLN A 8 -3.47 -4.30 16.03
N PHE A 9 -3.73 -5.49 16.56
CA PHE A 9 -2.86 -6.65 16.34
C PHE A 9 -2.77 -7.03 14.85
N ILE A 10 -3.90 -6.98 14.13
CA ILE A 10 -3.92 -7.19 12.67
C ILE A 10 -3.04 -6.14 11.97
N GLY A 11 -3.12 -4.88 12.36
CA GLY A 11 -2.28 -3.82 11.83
C GLY A 11 -0.78 -4.06 12.07
N PHE A 12 -0.40 -4.53 13.25
CA PHE A 12 1.00 -4.88 13.55
C PHE A 12 1.51 -6.03 12.68
N ILE A 13 0.68 -7.03 12.39
CA ILE A 13 1.04 -8.11 11.45
C ILE A 13 1.28 -7.53 10.06
N GLY A 14 0.40 -6.64 9.59
CA GLY A 14 0.56 -5.94 8.31
C GLY A 14 1.86 -5.13 8.25
N ALA A 15 2.18 -4.40 9.31
CA ALA A 15 3.43 -3.64 9.44
C ALA A 15 4.65 -4.57 9.42
N ALA A 16 4.60 -5.71 10.11
CA ALA A 16 5.67 -6.70 10.12
C ALA A 16 5.94 -7.24 8.70
N PHE A 17 4.91 -7.60 7.93
CA PHE A 17 5.08 -7.99 6.53
C PHE A 17 5.69 -6.87 5.69
N GLY A 18 5.27 -5.62 5.89
CA GLY A 18 5.85 -4.45 5.22
C GLY A 18 7.33 -4.28 5.55
N PHE A 19 7.70 -4.44 6.81
CA PHE A 19 9.09 -4.38 7.25
C PHE A 19 9.95 -5.49 6.61
N ILE A 20 9.46 -6.73 6.64
CA ILE A 20 10.13 -7.89 6.02
C ILE A 20 10.29 -7.67 4.51
N ALA A 21 9.29 -7.08 3.85
CA ALA A 21 9.37 -6.77 2.43
C ALA A 21 10.63 -5.95 2.10
N TYR A 22 10.89 -4.90 2.88
CA TYR A 22 12.03 -4.00 2.63
C TYR A 22 13.39 -4.57 3.02
N GLN A 23 13.44 -5.70 3.73
CA GLN A 23 14.69 -6.42 4.00
C GLN A 23 15.16 -7.28 2.80
N ASN A 24 14.28 -7.52 1.83
CA ASN A 24 14.61 -8.32 0.66
C ASN A 24 15.32 -7.50 -0.42
N ASN A 25 16.25 -8.14 -1.12
CA ASN A 25 16.98 -7.58 -2.26
C ASN A 25 16.42 -8.03 -3.63
N ASN A 26 15.27 -8.72 -3.62
CA ASN A 26 14.61 -9.20 -4.83
C ASN A 26 13.26 -8.51 -4.98
N HIS A 27 13.03 -7.84 -6.11
CA HIS A 27 11.80 -7.10 -6.38
C HIS A 27 10.55 -7.97 -6.23
N LYS A 28 10.58 -9.21 -6.74
CA LYS A 28 9.44 -10.14 -6.62
C LYS A 28 9.09 -10.43 -5.16
N LYS A 29 10.10 -10.69 -4.31
CA LYS A 29 9.88 -10.92 -2.87
C LYS A 29 9.35 -9.68 -2.18
N ILE A 30 9.87 -8.50 -2.50
CA ILE A 30 9.33 -7.22 -1.99
C ILE A 30 7.84 -7.11 -2.32
N MET A 31 7.46 -7.35 -3.57
CA MET A 31 6.06 -7.24 -4.01
C MET A 31 5.15 -8.28 -3.33
N LEU A 32 5.61 -9.52 -3.16
CA LEU A 32 4.84 -10.56 -2.48
C LEU A 32 4.59 -10.24 -1.00
N PHE A 33 5.62 -9.83 -0.27
CA PHE A 33 5.46 -9.42 1.13
C PHE A 33 4.62 -8.14 1.27
N LYS A 34 4.74 -7.20 0.33
CA LYS A 34 3.88 -6.02 0.29
C LYS A 34 2.43 -6.37 0.00
N THR A 35 2.18 -7.37 -0.84
CA THR A 35 0.82 -7.87 -1.08
C THR A 35 0.23 -8.44 0.21
N ALA A 36 0.99 -9.26 0.94
CA ALA A 36 0.55 -9.78 2.24
C ALA A 36 0.27 -8.64 3.25
N SER A 37 1.15 -7.66 3.31
CA SER A 37 0.98 -6.46 4.13
C SER A 37 -0.31 -5.70 3.78
N GLU A 38 -0.54 -5.44 2.49
CA GLU A 38 -1.70 -4.68 2.03
C GLU A 38 -3.02 -5.43 2.22
N LEU A 39 -3.04 -6.77 2.07
CA LEU A 39 -4.21 -7.58 2.41
C LEU A 39 -4.54 -7.50 3.91
N THR A 40 -3.53 -7.56 4.76
CA THR A 40 -3.70 -7.46 6.21
C THR A 40 -4.24 -6.07 6.60
N PHE A 41 -3.69 -5.00 6.02
CA PHE A 41 -4.20 -3.65 6.24
C PHE A 41 -5.61 -3.46 5.66
N ALA A 42 -5.92 -4.05 4.49
CA ALA A 42 -7.28 -4.01 3.96
C ALA A 42 -8.29 -4.61 4.95
N LEU A 43 -7.96 -5.75 5.55
CA LEU A 43 -8.78 -6.36 6.59
C LEU A 43 -8.93 -5.44 7.81
N GLN A 44 -7.84 -4.85 8.29
CA GLN A 44 -7.87 -3.90 9.41
C GLN A 44 -8.80 -2.71 9.08
N PHE A 45 -8.67 -2.12 7.90
CA PHE A 45 -9.46 -0.96 7.49
C PHE A 45 -10.94 -1.30 7.29
N VAL A 46 -11.29 -2.53 6.87
CA VAL A 46 -12.68 -2.99 6.86
C VAL A 46 -13.26 -2.93 8.28
N LEU A 47 -12.52 -3.45 9.27
CA LEU A 47 -12.96 -3.45 10.67
C LEU A 47 -13.05 -2.03 11.26
N LEU A 48 -12.22 -1.11 10.78
CA LEU A 48 -12.23 0.31 11.15
C LEU A 48 -13.21 1.16 10.32
N ARG A 49 -13.90 0.56 9.33
CA ARG A 49 -14.78 1.27 8.38
C ARG A 49 -14.08 2.37 7.59
N ALA A 50 -12.77 2.28 7.42
CA ALA A 50 -11.96 3.20 6.63
C ALA A 50 -11.93 2.77 5.16
N TYR A 51 -13.03 2.92 4.44
CA TYR A 51 -13.25 2.35 3.11
C TYR A 51 -12.26 2.85 2.05
N THR A 52 -11.78 4.09 2.15
CA THR A 52 -10.71 4.58 1.26
C THR A 52 -9.45 3.72 1.41
N GLY A 53 -9.05 3.42 2.65
CA GLY A 53 -7.92 2.54 2.93
C GLY A 53 -8.13 1.13 2.39
N VAL A 54 -9.37 0.59 2.49
CA VAL A 54 -9.72 -0.73 1.92
C VAL A 54 -9.50 -0.73 0.41
N ALA A 55 -10.13 0.21 -0.31
CA ALA A 55 -10.02 0.30 -1.76
C ALA A 55 -8.57 0.46 -2.22
N MET A 56 -7.81 1.34 -1.57
CA MET A 56 -6.41 1.58 -1.88
C MET A 56 -5.54 0.33 -1.71
N ASN A 57 -5.78 -0.45 -0.65
CA ASN A 57 -4.98 -1.65 -0.40
C ASN A 57 -5.35 -2.80 -1.33
N LEU A 58 -6.64 -2.98 -1.68
CA LEU A 58 -7.05 -4.00 -2.65
C LEU A 58 -6.51 -3.72 -4.06
N ILE A 59 -6.58 -2.48 -4.52
CA ILE A 59 -5.98 -2.07 -5.79
C ILE A 59 -4.45 -2.24 -5.73
N GLY A 60 -3.84 -1.91 -4.59
CA GLY A 60 -2.41 -2.10 -4.34
C GLY A 60 -1.96 -3.55 -4.45
N CYS A 61 -2.76 -4.51 -3.98
CA CYS A 61 -2.48 -5.94 -4.14
C CYS A 61 -2.41 -6.33 -5.61
N ALA A 62 -3.40 -5.94 -6.41
CA ALA A 62 -3.40 -6.20 -7.85
C ALA A 62 -2.19 -5.56 -8.54
N ARG A 63 -1.87 -4.31 -8.22
CA ARG A 63 -0.69 -3.59 -8.71
C ARG A 63 0.60 -4.35 -8.39
N ASN A 64 0.80 -4.76 -7.14
CA ASN A 64 2.02 -5.43 -6.70
C ASN A 64 2.26 -6.72 -7.50
N LEU A 65 1.22 -7.51 -7.73
CA LEU A 65 1.30 -8.74 -8.52
C LEU A 65 1.64 -8.46 -9.98
N VAL A 66 1.01 -7.45 -10.59
CA VAL A 66 1.30 -7.04 -11.97
C VAL A 66 2.73 -6.53 -12.10
N PHE A 67 3.20 -5.70 -11.17
CA PHE A 67 4.57 -5.17 -11.22
C PHE A 67 5.61 -6.26 -10.98
N ALA A 68 5.36 -7.21 -10.08
CA ALA A 68 6.25 -8.36 -9.87
C ALA A 68 6.43 -9.16 -11.17
N ASP A 69 5.34 -9.44 -11.88
CA ASP A 69 5.38 -10.18 -13.15
C ASP A 69 6.10 -9.38 -14.25
N ARG A 70 5.77 -8.09 -14.40
CA ARG A 70 6.39 -7.24 -15.42
C ARG A 70 7.89 -7.05 -15.23
N VAL A 71 8.31 -6.78 -13.99
CA VAL A 71 9.73 -6.62 -13.69
C VAL A 71 10.50 -7.93 -13.89
N LYS A 72 9.90 -9.07 -13.50
CA LYS A 72 10.48 -10.40 -13.76
C LYS A 72 10.69 -10.67 -15.25
N LYS A 73 9.74 -10.25 -16.10
CA LYS A 73 9.78 -10.42 -17.56
C LYS A 73 10.60 -9.33 -18.28
N GLY A 74 11.18 -8.39 -17.55
CA GLY A 74 11.91 -7.26 -18.14
C GLY A 74 11.03 -6.26 -18.90
N LYS A 75 9.71 -6.29 -18.69
CA LYS A 75 8.77 -5.38 -19.35
C LYS A 75 8.67 -4.03 -18.65
N SER A 76 8.32 -2.98 -19.42
CA SER A 76 8.07 -1.65 -18.86
C SER A 76 6.87 -1.65 -17.90
N THR A 77 6.99 -0.89 -16.81
CA THR A 77 5.93 -0.65 -15.81
C THR A 77 5.23 0.69 -16.01
N ALA A 78 5.66 1.51 -16.96
CA ALA A 78 5.16 2.89 -17.15
C ALA A 78 3.65 2.95 -17.35
N ALA A 79 3.10 2.10 -18.23
CA ALA A 79 1.65 2.03 -18.45
C ALA A 79 0.91 1.57 -17.17
N GLY A 80 1.46 0.61 -16.45
CA GLY A 80 0.93 0.15 -15.16
C GLY A 80 0.93 1.24 -14.10
N ILE A 81 1.97 2.04 -14.01
CA ILE A 81 2.04 3.19 -13.11
C ILE A 81 0.90 4.16 -13.41
N ALA A 82 0.68 4.52 -14.68
CA ALA A 82 -0.38 5.43 -15.08
C ALA A 82 -1.77 4.85 -14.76
N VAL A 83 -2.03 3.61 -15.16
CA VAL A 83 -3.33 2.94 -14.96
C VAL A 83 -3.65 2.79 -13.47
N PHE A 84 -2.75 2.27 -12.67
CA PHE A 84 -3.00 2.09 -11.24
C PHE A 84 -3.09 3.41 -10.48
N SER A 85 -2.33 4.43 -10.87
CA SER A 85 -2.46 5.77 -10.28
C SER A 85 -3.84 6.37 -10.56
N LEU A 86 -4.35 6.25 -11.78
CA LEU A 86 -5.69 6.69 -12.14
C LEU A 86 -6.78 5.89 -11.40
N MET A 87 -6.63 4.56 -11.30
CA MET A 87 -7.56 3.72 -10.54
C MET A 87 -7.60 4.12 -9.07
N MET A 88 -6.46 4.41 -8.47
CA MET A 88 -6.36 4.84 -7.08
C MET A 88 -6.96 6.22 -6.85
N ALA A 89 -6.73 7.16 -7.76
CA ALA A 89 -7.36 8.47 -7.71
C ALA A 89 -8.89 8.37 -7.84
N ALA A 90 -9.39 7.57 -8.77
CA ALA A 90 -10.82 7.33 -8.95
C ALA A 90 -11.45 6.65 -7.73
N ALA A 91 -10.84 5.59 -7.22
CA ALA A 91 -11.31 4.88 -6.03
C ALA A 91 -11.30 5.78 -4.79
N GLY A 92 -10.27 6.59 -4.63
CA GLY A 92 -10.19 7.56 -3.54
C GLY A 92 -11.26 8.65 -3.63
N ALA A 93 -11.59 9.11 -4.83
CA ALA A 93 -12.67 10.07 -5.06
C ALA A 93 -14.05 9.46 -4.75
N LEU A 94 -14.28 8.20 -5.15
CA LEU A 94 -15.53 7.49 -4.89
C LEU A 94 -15.73 7.14 -3.40
N THR A 95 -14.64 6.95 -2.66
CA THR A 95 -14.68 6.61 -1.23
C THR A 95 -14.32 7.81 -0.35
N TRP A 96 -14.50 9.02 -0.85
CA TRP A 96 -14.10 10.25 -0.17
C TRP A 96 -14.84 10.46 1.15
N VAL A 97 -14.08 10.58 2.23
CA VAL A 97 -14.59 10.87 3.57
C VAL A 97 -13.98 12.14 4.19
N GLY A 98 -13.32 12.94 3.37
CA GLY A 98 -12.68 14.19 3.79
C GLY A 98 -11.20 14.27 3.41
N PRO A 99 -10.47 15.30 3.88
CA PRO A 99 -9.05 15.53 3.53
C PRO A 99 -8.14 14.33 3.83
N VAL A 100 -8.50 13.47 4.77
CA VAL A 100 -7.79 12.22 5.11
C VAL A 100 -7.69 11.29 3.91
N SER A 101 -8.73 11.23 3.06
CA SER A 101 -8.70 10.43 1.83
C SER A 101 -7.61 10.87 0.87
N LEU A 102 -7.25 12.16 0.86
CA LEU A 102 -6.17 12.68 0.04
C LEU A 102 -4.81 12.09 0.44
N LEU A 103 -4.57 11.90 1.74
CA LEU A 103 -3.33 11.26 2.24
C LEU A 103 -3.20 9.84 1.70
N ALA A 104 -4.28 9.07 1.72
CA ALA A 104 -4.29 7.70 1.19
C ALA A 104 -4.02 7.67 -0.32
N ILE A 105 -4.67 8.57 -1.08
CA ILE A 105 -4.49 8.69 -2.54
C ILE A 105 -3.03 9.03 -2.87
N LEU A 106 -2.49 10.10 -2.27
CA LEU A 106 -1.12 10.55 -2.51
C LEU A 106 -0.09 9.51 -2.07
N GLY A 107 -0.31 8.88 -0.92
CA GLY A 107 0.53 7.79 -0.43
C GLY A 107 0.58 6.61 -1.39
N LYS A 108 -0.54 6.20 -1.96
CA LYS A 108 -0.59 5.09 -2.93
C LYS A 108 -0.02 5.46 -4.30
N ILE A 109 -0.23 6.66 -4.78
CA ILE A 109 0.39 7.13 -6.02
C ILE A 109 1.92 7.14 -5.86
N ALA A 110 2.42 7.68 -4.75
CA ALA A 110 3.86 7.68 -4.45
C ALA A 110 4.43 6.25 -4.37
N SER A 111 3.74 5.33 -3.70
CA SER A 111 4.18 3.92 -3.65
C SER A 111 4.06 3.23 -5.01
N THR A 112 3.11 3.60 -5.84
CA THR A 112 2.96 3.06 -7.19
C THR A 112 4.16 3.43 -8.07
N LEU A 113 4.63 4.66 -7.99
CA LEU A 113 5.86 5.10 -8.65
C LEU A 113 7.07 4.30 -8.14
N ALA A 114 7.19 4.14 -6.83
CA ALA A 114 8.29 3.41 -6.22
C ALA A 114 8.33 1.93 -6.63
N TYR A 115 7.19 1.24 -6.58
CA TYR A 115 7.11 -0.20 -6.86
C TYR A 115 7.23 -0.53 -8.35
N GLY A 116 7.02 0.45 -9.22
CA GLY A 116 7.33 0.35 -10.65
C GLY A 116 8.82 0.35 -10.96
N MET A 117 9.69 0.71 -10.01
CA MET A 117 11.13 0.69 -10.21
C MET A 117 11.67 -0.74 -10.19
N LYS A 118 12.62 -1.03 -11.09
CA LYS A 118 13.22 -2.36 -11.22
C LYS A 118 14.26 -2.66 -10.13
N ARG A 119 14.91 -1.63 -9.59
CA ARG A 119 15.97 -1.77 -8.60
C ARG A 119 15.41 -1.72 -7.18
N PRO A 120 15.61 -2.76 -6.34
CA PRO A 120 15.11 -2.79 -4.97
C PRO A 120 15.56 -1.59 -4.12
N LYS A 121 16.74 -1.07 -4.35
CA LYS A 121 17.26 0.11 -3.67
C LYS A 121 16.41 1.36 -3.93
N LEU A 122 16.00 1.57 -5.20
CA LEU A 122 15.11 2.68 -5.58
C LEU A 122 13.70 2.49 -5.01
N VAL A 123 13.19 1.26 -5.00
CA VAL A 123 11.90 0.94 -4.38
C VAL A 123 11.90 1.40 -2.92
N ARG A 124 12.91 1.04 -2.14
CA ARG A 124 13.01 1.43 -0.73
C ARG A 124 13.09 2.95 -0.54
N LEU A 125 13.95 3.61 -1.31
CA LEU A 125 14.15 5.05 -1.20
C LEU A 125 12.88 5.83 -1.55
N LEU A 126 12.23 5.48 -2.65
CA LEU A 126 11.05 6.18 -3.13
C LEU A 126 9.78 5.85 -2.35
N THR A 127 9.79 4.80 -1.52
CA THR A 127 8.66 4.50 -0.62
C THR A 127 8.68 5.32 0.67
N LEU A 128 9.76 6.00 1.01
CA LEU A 128 9.83 6.81 2.23
C LEU A 128 8.74 7.90 2.29
N PRO A 129 8.51 8.73 1.23
CA PRO A 129 7.43 9.70 1.25
C PRO A 129 6.04 9.05 1.38
N SER A 130 5.82 7.93 0.69
CA SER A 130 4.59 7.15 0.81
C SER A 130 4.36 6.68 2.24
N SER A 131 5.39 6.13 2.89
CA SER A 131 5.31 5.64 4.26
C SER A 131 4.95 6.75 5.24
N ALA A 132 5.52 7.94 5.07
CA ALA A 132 5.18 9.11 5.91
C ALA A 132 3.70 9.49 5.79
N LEU A 133 3.16 9.53 4.57
CA LEU A 133 1.74 9.81 4.33
C LEU A 133 0.83 8.74 4.95
N TRP A 134 1.24 7.46 4.86
CA TRP A 134 0.48 6.36 5.44
C TRP A 134 0.51 6.37 6.97
N ILE A 135 1.64 6.72 7.60
CA ILE A 135 1.73 6.87 9.05
C ILE A 135 0.72 7.93 9.54
N VAL A 136 0.63 9.06 8.86
CA VAL A 136 -0.33 10.12 9.19
C VAL A 136 -1.77 9.64 8.99
N TYR A 137 -2.05 8.96 7.86
CA TYR A 137 -3.36 8.38 7.59
C TYR A 137 -3.79 7.38 8.67
N ASP A 138 -2.90 6.45 9.01
CA ASP A 138 -3.15 5.42 10.01
C ASP A 138 -3.40 6.01 11.40
N ALA A 139 -2.62 7.03 11.79
CA ALA A 139 -2.80 7.74 13.05
C ALA A 139 -4.19 8.40 13.13
N ILE A 140 -4.65 9.02 12.05
CA ILE A 140 -5.98 9.65 11.98
C ILE A 140 -7.09 8.59 12.02
N CYS A 141 -6.92 7.46 11.33
CA CYS A 141 -7.88 6.36 11.31
C CYS A 141 -7.85 5.50 12.58
N LEU A 142 -6.94 5.79 13.52
CA LEU A 142 -6.73 5.00 14.74
C LEU A 142 -6.38 3.54 14.45
N SER A 143 -5.69 3.30 13.35
CA SER A 143 -5.11 2.00 13.05
C SER A 143 -3.76 1.81 13.75
N ALA A 144 -3.17 0.63 13.68
CA ALA A 144 -1.87 0.34 14.30
C ALA A 144 -0.73 1.07 13.57
N ALA A 145 -0.50 2.30 13.94
CA ALA A 145 0.49 3.15 13.34
C ALA A 145 1.66 3.42 14.32
#